data_c85ce03cd9c047f6567b800fef489907
#
_entry.id   c85ce03cd9c047f6567b800fef489907
#
_cell.length_a   1.000
_cell.length_b   1.000
_cell.length_c   1.000
_cell.angle_alpha   90.00
_cell.angle_beta   90.00
_cell.angle_gamma   90.00
#
_symmetry.space_group_name_H-M   'P 1'
#
loop_
_entity.id
_entity.type
_entity.pdbx_description
1 polymer ?
#
loop_
_entity_poly.entity_id
_entity_poly.type
_entity_poly.pdbx_seq_one_letter_code
_entity_poly.pdbx_strand_id
1 'polypeptide(L)'
;MKFLITILFFGMHLVSTAQIPFFQAHRGGRGLFPENTLIAFEKSLNLGMQVMELDVCISADGQVVVSHEPYMNPLFASLPDGNPLSKEESKKWNLFQMPYAEIQKFDVGKRGNALFPAQQKIPQNKPLLSQVLTLVEAFRKRTGKAIYYNIEIKSDEKEYGISQPKTVEEFSQKVADIIQAQVDSRYIILQSFDFQVLKFWHKSIVEKRFPPVLLSALVSRKSPENTIKELGFSPDIFSSSFSSVNAQVVQYCHEMQIKVVPWTVNELDDMQKLMDLNVDGIITDYPDRALTLSKP
;
A
#
# COMPACT_ATOMS: atom_id res chain seq x y z
N MET A 1 64.48 -1.33 -9.21
CA MET A 1 63.27 -1.26 -8.38
C MET A 1 62.09 -1.04 -9.30
N LYS A 2 61.28 -2.07 -9.57
CA LYS A 2 60.05 -1.98 -10.39
C LYS A 2 58.90 -1.83 -9.43
N PHE A 3 58.22 -0.69 -9.46
CA PHE A 3 56.96 -0.47 -8.72
C PHE A 3 55.81 -1.13 -9.47
N LEU A 4 55.17 -2.12 -8.84
CA LEU A 4 53.95 -2.72 -9.30
C LEU A 4 52.82 -1.86 -8.79
N ILE A 5 52.08 -1.16 -9.67
CA ILE A 5 50.85 -0.44 -9.34
C ILE A 5 49.69 -1.48 -9.45
N THR A 6 49.16 -1.88 -8.28
CA THR A 6 47.98 -2.74 -8.21
C THR A 6 46.72 -1.80 -8.33
N ILE A 7 46.09 -1.85 -9.48
CA ILE A 7 44.79 -1.16 -9.69
C ILE A 7 43.71 -2.02 -9.07
N LEU A 8 43.17 -1.58 -7.93
CA LEU A 8 41.93 -2.17 -7.35
C LEU A 8 40.73 -1.72 -8.21
N PHE A 9 40.18 -2.65 -8.97
CA PHE A 9 38.85 -2.47 -9.57
C PHE A 9 37.81 -2.61 -8.47
N PHE A 10 37.25 -1.49 -8.03
CA PHE A 10 36.00 -1.46 -7.28
C PHE A 10 34.87 -1.82 -8.25
N GLY A 11 34.41 -3.06 -8.20
CA GLY A 11 33.22 -3.48 -8.94
C GLY A 11 32.00 -2.75 -8.36
N MET A 12 31.57 -1.69 -9.05
CA MET A 12 30.24 -1.12 -8.85
C MET A 12 29.22 -2.20 -9.22
N HIS A 13 28.65 -2.85 -8.24
CA HIS A 13 27.44 -3.65 -8.43
C HIS A 13 26.35 -2.67 -8.79
N LEU A 14 26.04 -2.54 -10.08
CA LEU A 14 24.81 -1.95 -10.57
C LEU A 14 23.68 -2.83 -10.07
N VAL A 15 23.11 -2.50 -8.90
CA VAL A 15 21.82 -2.99 -8.50
C VAL A 15 20.86 -2.37 -9.52
N SER A 16 20.42 -3.17 -10.48
CA SER A 16 19.34 -2.81 -11.39
C SER A 16 18.11 -2.56 -10.50
N THR A 17 17.86 -1.32 -10.17
CA THR A 17 16.61 -0.92 -9.52
C THR A 17 15.50 -1.12 -10.55
N ALA A 18 14.80 -2.24 -10.43
CA ALA A 18 13.63 -2.48 -11.27
C ALA A 18 12.70 -1.26 -11.14
N GLN A 19 12.37 -0.65 -12.27
CA GLN A 19 11.51 0.54 -12.29
C GLN A 19 10.12 0.12 -11.83
N ILE A 20 9.64 0.71 -10.72
CA ILE A 20 8.26 0.49 -10.24
C ILE A 20 7.30 0.98 -11.32
N PRO A 21 6.26 0.20 -11.67
CA PRO A 21 5.24 0.65 -12.61
C PRO A 21 4.55 1.92 -12.11
N PHE A 22 4.26 2.84 -13.02
CA PHE A 22 3.88 4.22 -12.69
C PHE A 22 2.54 4.32 -11.97
N PHE A 23 1.51 3.58 -12.38
CA PHE A 23 0.19 3.64 -11.78
C PHE A 23 -0.05 2.53 -10.75
N GLN A 24 -0.64 2.91 -9.62
CA GLN A 24 -0.97 2.01 -8.51
C GLN A 24 -2.48 1.98 -8.28
N ALA A 25 -3.06 0.79 -8.21
CA ALA A 25 -4.49 0.59 -8.00
C ALA A 25 -4.83 0.74 -6.51
N HIS A 26 -5.31 1.91 -6.09
CA HIS A 26 -5.69 2.24 -4.71
C HIS A 26 -6.77 1.28 -4.20
N ARG A 27 -6.45 0.50 -3.17
CA ARG A 27 -7.32 -0.55 -2.60
C ARG A 27 -7.86 -1.53 -3.66
N GLY A 28 -7.03 -1.82 -4.67
CA GLY A 28 -7.44 -2.63 -5.81
C GLY A 28 -8.33 -1.92 -6.83
N GLY A 29 -8.38 -0.58 -6.86
CA GLY A 29 -9.19 0.20 -7.81
C GLY A 29 -10.61 0.43 -7.30
N ARG A 30 -10.76 1.01 -6.11
CA ARG A 30 -12.04 1.18 -5.41
C ARG A 30 -13.07 2.04 -6.15
N GLY A 31 -12.67 2.84 -7.13
CA GLY A 31 -13.60 3.58 -7.98
C GLY A 31 -14.46 2.67 -8.86
N LEU A 32 -13.97 1.47 -9.16
CA LEU A 32 -14.59 0.50 -10.07
C LEU A 32 -15.04 -0.79 -9.37
N PHE A 33 -14.37 -1.20 -8.28
CA PHE A 33 -14.55 -2.50 -7.63
C PHE A 33 -14.64 -2.35 -6.11
N PRO A 34 -15.28 -3.30 -5.39
CA PRO A 34 -15.31 -3.28 -3.92
C PRO A 34 -13.90 -3.24 -3.35
N GLU A 35 -13.58 -2.18 -2.59
CA GLU A 35 -12.22 -1.91 -2.09
C GLU A 35 -11.65 -3.03 -1.23
N ASN A 36 -10.34 -3.26 -1.35
CA ASN A 36 -9.61 -4.19 -0.50
C ASN A 36 -10.19 -5.62 -0.53
N THR A 37 -10.62 -6.09 -1.71
CA THR A 37 -11.20 -7.42 -1.91
C THR A 37 -10.46 -8.21 -2.98
N LEU A 38 -10.56 -9.55 -2.93
CA LEU A 38 -9.91 -10.41 -3.93
C LEU A 38 -10.35 -10.06 -5.35
N ILE A 39 -11.65 -9.78 -5.55
CA ILE A 39 -12.17 -9.44 -6.88
C ILE A 39 -11.62 -8.11 -7.39
N ALA A 40 -11.39 -7.11 -6.51
CA ALA A 40 -10.80 -5.84 -6.91
C ALA A 40 -9.36 -6.02 -7.43
N PHE A 41 -8.55 -6.79 -6.72
CA PHE A 41 -7.18 -7.08 -7.15
C PHE A 41 -7.16 -7.90 -8.44
N GLU A 42 -7.98 -8.94 -8.55
CA GLU A 42 -8.07 -9.75 -9.77
C GLU A 42 -8.46 -8.92 -11.00
N LYS A 43 -9.50 -8.09 -10.87
CA LYS A 43 -9.98 -7.24 -11.97
C LYS A 43 -8.94 -6.19 -12.35
N SER A 44 -8.27 -5.54 -11.40
CA SER A 44 -7.23 -4.56 -11.68
C SER A 44 -5.99 -5.19 -12.34
N LEU A 45 -5.60 -6.40 -11.95
CA LEU A 45 -4.56 -7.16 -12.63
C LEU A 45 -4.96 -7.48 -14.09
N ASN A 46 -6.21 -7.89 -14.31
CA ASN A 46 -6.73 -8.20 -15.64
C ASN A 46 -6.87 -6.95 -16.53
N LEU A 47 -7.10 -5.76 -15.96
CA LEU A 47 -7.02 -4.49 -16.66
C LEU A 47 -5.58 -4.15 -17.09
N GLY A 48 -4.57 -4.68 -16.43
CA GLY A 48 -3.15 -4.44 -16.74
C GLY A 48 -2.38 -3.67 -15.67
N MET A 49 -3.00 -3.38 -14.53
CA MET A 49 -2.30 -2.77 -13.40
C MET A 49 -1.20 -3.71 -12.88
N GLN A 50 -0.08 -3.11 -12.50
CA GLN A 50 1.10 -3.84 -12.03
C GLN A 50 1.51 -3.48 -10.60
N VAL A 51 0.84 -2.53 -9.97
CA VAL A 51 1.01 -2.24 -8.54
C VAL A 51 -0.36 -2.30 -7.87
N MET A 52 -0.50 -3.23 -6.92
CA MET A 52 -1.67 -3.37 -6.07
C MET A 52 -1.40 -2.65 -4.76
N GLU A 53 -2.09 -1.54 -4.56
CA GLU A 53 -2.08 -0.86 -3.26
C GLU A 53 -3.20 -1.44 -2.40
N LEU A 54 -2.90 -1.66 -1.12
CA LEU A 54 -3.80 -2.27 -0.15
C LEU A 54 -3.46 -1.88 1.28
N ASP A 55 -4.47 -1.93 2.15
CA ASP A 55 -4.35 -1.60 3.57
C ASP A 55 -4.50 -2.86 4.43
N VAL A 56 -3.80 -2.93 5.57
CA VAL A 56 -3.92 -4.05 6.50
C VAL A 56 -4.24 -3.62 7.92
N CYS A 57 -5.08 -4.43 8.58
CA CYS A 57 -5.42 -4.39 10.00
C CYS A 57 -5.20 -5.77 10.64
N ILE A 58 -5.29 -5.87 11.96
CA ILE A 58 -5.14 -7.15 12.68
C ILE A 58 -6.48 -7.55 13.31
N SER A 59 -6.83 -8.85 13.24
CA SER A 59 -7.98 -9.44 13.93
C SER A 59 -7.64 -9.87 15.35
N ALA A 60 -8.66 -10.22 16.17
CA ALA A 60 -8.48 -10.68 17.53
C ALA A 60 -7.64 -11.97 17.65
N ASP A 61 -7.70 -12.84 16.65
CA ASP A 61 -6.91 -14.07 16.54
C ASP A 61 -5.58 -13.86 15.79
N GLY A 62 -5.17 -12.59 15.62
CA GLY A 62 -3.86 -12.21 15.09
C GLY A 62 -3.68 -12.38 13.60
N GLN A 63 -4.77 -12.55 12.83
CA GLN A 63 -4.71 -12.61 11.38
C GLN A 63 -4.50 -11.21 10.78
N VAL A 64 -3.75 -11.11 9.69
CA VAL A 64 -3.57 -9.87 8.94
C VAL A 64 -4.70 -9.76 7.91
N VAL A 65 -5.67 -8.89 8.21
CA VAL A 65 -6.89 -8.67 7.42
C VAL A 65 -6.70 -7.48 6.48
N VAL A 66 -7.08 -7.61 5.22
CA VAL A 66 -7.02 -6.51 4.26
C VAL A 66 -8.23 -5.60 4.45
N SER A 67 -7.97 -4.39 4.98
CA SER A 67 -8.99 -3.41 5.35
C SER A 67 -8.36 -2.04 5.59
N HIS A 68 -9.01 -0.98 5.09
CA HIS A 68 -8.58 0.39 5.37
C HIS A 68 -8.95 0.84 6.78
N GLU A 69 -10.20 0.60 7.20
CA GLU A 69 -10.63 0.91 8.56
C GLU A 69 -10.44 -0.30 9.48
N PRO A 70 -10.05 -0.08 10.74
CA PRO A 70 -10.02 -1.11 11.76
C PRO A 70 -11.43 -1.51 12.25
N TYR A 71 -12.47 -1.00 11.60
CA TYR A 71 -13.89 -1.27 11.87
C TYR A 71 -14.61 -1.64 10.58
N MET A 72 -15.79 -2.27 10.68
CA MET A 72 -16.66 -2.46 9.52
C MET A 72 -17.18 -1.09 9.05
N ASN A 73 -16.95 -0.74 7.79
CA ASN A 73 -17.30 0.57 7.23
C ASN A 73 -18.80 0.64 6.89
N PRO A 74 -19.59 1.55 7.51
CA PRO A 74 -21.04 1.64 7.31
C PRO A 74 -21.43 2.13 5.91
N LEU A 75 -20.51 2.73 5.15
CA LEU A 75 -20.80 3.19 3.79
C LEU A 75 -21.14 2.05 2.84
N PHE A 76 -20.52 0.88 3.03
CA PHE A 76 -20.67 -0.25 2.10
C PHE A 76 -20.85 -1.62 2.78
N ALA A 77 -20.49 -1.78 4.07
CA ALA A 77 -20.61 -3.06 4.75
C ALA A 77 -22.07 -3.41 5.08
N SER A 78 -22.38 -4.69 5.00
CA SER A 78 -23.62 -5.29 5.47
C SER A 78 -23.34 -6.28 6.58
N LEU A 79 -24.26 -6.36 7.55
CA LEU A 79 -24.27 -7.36 8.61
C LEU A 79 -24.42 -8.78 8.03
N PRO A 80 -24.10 -9.85 8.82
CA PRO A 80 -24.26 -11.23 8.37
C PRO A 80 -25.69 -11.62 7.96
N ASP A 81 -26.70 -10.94 8.49
CA ASP A 81 -28.13 -11.10 8.10
C ASP A 81 -28.49 -10.35 6.80
N GLY A 82 -27.54 -9.60 6.22
CA GLY A 82 -27.71 -8.84 4.99
C GLY A 82 -28.21 -7.41 5.19
N ASN A 83 -28.52 -6.98 6.41
CA ASN A 83 -28.94 -5.63 6.70
C ASN A 83 -27.76 -4.63 6.55
N PRO A 84 -28.04 -3.39 6.13
CA PRO A 84 -27.03 -2.33 6.13
C PRO A 84 -26.48 -2.06 7.53
N LEU A 85 -25.17 -1.90 7.63
CA LEU A 85 -24.55 -1.45 8.87
C LEU A 85 -24.80 0.04 9.06
N SER A 86 -25.28 0.45 10.25
CA SER A 86 -25.43 1.85 10.60
C SER A 86 -24.11 2.49 11.05
N LYS A 87 -24.02 3.82 10.97
CA LYS A 87 -22.83 4.57 11.41
C LYS A 87 -22.60 4.44 12.92
N GLU A 88 -23.67 4.42 13.69
CA GLU A 88 -23.66 4.29 15.15
C GLU A 88 -23.14 2.93 15.60
N GLU A 89 -23.40 1.90 14.81
CA GLU A 89 -23.00 0.53 15.12
C GLU A 89 -21.60 0.18 14.64
N SER A 90 -21.05 0.93 13.68
CA SER A 90 -19.79 0.54 13.00
C SER A 90 -18.64 0.31 13.99
N LYS A 91 -18.51 1.16 15.02
CA LYS A 91 -17.45 1.02 16.03
C LYS A 91 -17.57 -0.22 16.93
N LYS A 92 -18.77 -0.83 17.01
CA LYS A 92 -18.95 -2.10 17.72
C LYS A 92 -18.25 -3.26 17.00
N TRP A 93 -18.05 -3.12 15.70
CA TRP A 93 -17.45 -4.14 14.83
C TRP A 93 -15.97 -3.83 14.58
N ASN A 94 -15.22 -3.74 15.68
CA ASN A 94 -13.78 -3.54 15.70
C ASN A 94 -13.08 -4.85 15.32
N LEU A 95 -12.33 -4.84 14.22
CA LEU A 95 -11.63 -6.02 13.69
C LEU A 95 -10.65 -6.61 14.69
N PHE A 96 -9.98 -5.77 15.47
CA PHE A 96 -9.03 -6.21 16.50
C PHE A 96 -9.70 -6.95 17.68
N GLN A 97 -11.02 -6.83 17.81
CA GLN A 97 -11.82 -7.51 18.82
C GLN A 97 -12.62 -8.69 18.25
N MET A 98 -12.52 -8.96 16.96
CA MET A 98 -13.26 -10.01 16.26
C MET A 98 -12.29 -11.07 15.72
N PRO A 99 -12.54 -12.38 15.93
CA PRO A 99 -11.81 -13.41 15.21
C PRO A 99 -12.14 -13.35 13.72
N TYR A 100 -11.18 -13.72 12.87
CA TYR A 100 -11.37 -13.63 11.41
C TYR A 100 -12.59 -14.42 10.92
N ALA A 101 -12.91 -15.56 11.53
CA ALA A 101 -14.11 -16.34 11.21
C ALA A 101 -15.43 -15.54 11.35
N GLU A 102 -15.48 -14.52 12.21
CA GLU A 102 -16.61 -13.61 12.31
C GLU A 102 -16.51 -12.46 11.30
N ILE A 103 -15.32 -11.90 11.08
CA ILE A 103 -15.07 -10.82 10.12
C ILE A 103 -15.54 -11.21 8.72
N GLN A 104 -15.22 -12.43 8.27
CA GLN A 104 -15.56 -12.90 6.92
C GLN A 104 -17.06 -13.12 6.68
N LYS A 105 -17.91 -13.06 7.72
CA LYS A 105 -19.38 -13.16 7.56
C LYS A 105 -20.02 -11.86 7.06
N PHE A 106 -19.30 -10.74 7.13
CA PHE A 106 -19.79 -9.45 6.65
C PHE A 106 -19.58 -9.32 5.15
N ASP A 107 -20.60 -8.83 4.45
CA ASP A 107 -20.45 -8.46 3.06
C ASP A 107 -19.98 -7.02 2.93
N VAL A 108 -18.97 -6.78 2.10
CA VAL A 108 -18.34 -5.46 1.89
C VAL A 108 -18.41 -4.99 0.42
N GLY A 109 -19.22 -5.64 -0.40
CA GLY A 109 -19.28 -5.31 -1.83
C GLY A 109 -20.67 -5.28 -2.45
N LYS A 110 -21.65 -6.03 -1.92
CA LYS A 110 -23.00 -6.14 -2.49
C LYS A 110 -23.76 -4.81 -2.56
N ARG A 111 -23.58 -3.95 -1.57
CA ARG A 111 -24.22 -2.62 -1.54
C ARG A 111 -23.55 -1.62 -2.48
N GLY A 112 -22.23 -1.77 -2.70
CA GLY A 112 -21.40 -0.75 -3.32
C GLY A 112 -21.20 0.45 -2.38
N ASN A 113 -20.39 1.40 -2.82
CA ASN A 113 -20.09 2.63 -2.08
C ASN A 113 -20.66 3.83 -2.86
N ALA A 114 -21.58 4.57 -2.25
CA ALA A 114 -22.22 5.72 -2.88
C ALA A 114 -21.25 6.84 -3.30
N LEU A 115 -20.05 6.89 -2.70
CA LEU A 115 -18.98 7.81 -3.10
C LEU A 115 -18.33 7.43 -4.45
N PHE A 116 -18.57 6.21 -4.92
CA PHE A 116 -18.05 5.68 -6.18
C PHE A 116 -19.20 5.11 -7.04
N PRO A 117 -19.96 5.96 -7.75
CA PRO A 117 -21.14 5.53 -8.50
C PRO A 117 -20.87 4.49 -9.59
N ALA A 118 -19.63 4.47 -10.13
CA ALA A 118 -19.20 3.49 -11.14
C ALA A 118 -18.78 2.14 -10.54
N GLN A 119 -18.70 2.03 -9.21
CA GLN A 119 -18.27 0.80 -8.54
C GLN A 119 -19.24 -0.35 -8.78
N GLN A 120 -18.72 -1.48 -9.23
CA GLN A 120 -19.50 -2.70 -9.40
C GLN A 120 -19.93 -3.24 -8.03
N LYS A 121 -21.20 -3.62 -7.93
CA LYS A 121 -21.79 -4.21 -6.72
C LYS A 121 -21.63 -5.73 -6.77
N ILE A 122 -20.62 -6.25 -6.13
CA ILE A 122 -20.28 -7.67 -6.14
C ILE A 122 -20.14 -8.13 -4.68
N PRO A 123 -20.89 -9.13 -4.20
CA PRO A 123 -20.75 -9.67 -2.86
C PRO A 123 -19.32 -10.11 -2.60
N GLN A 124 -18.71 -9.58 -1.53
CA GLN A 124 -17.33 -9.87 -1.12
C GLN A 124 -17.22 -9.81 0.39
N ASN A 125 -16.22 -10.50 0.95
CA ASN A 125 -15.78 -10.31 2.33
C ASN A 125 -14.36 -9.69 2.35
N LYS A 126 -13.91 -9.30 3.55
CA LYS A 126 -12.53 -8.83 3.76
C LYS A 126 -11.60 -10.04 3.70
N PRO A 127 -10.61 -10.07 2.77
CA PRO A 127 -9.66 -11.16 2.68
C PRO A 127 -8.53 -11.02 3.71
N LEU A 128 -7.77 -12.09 3.91
CA LEU A 128 -6.47 -12.06 4.55
C LEU A 128 -5.40 -11.57 3.57
N LEU A 129 -4.34 -10.94 4.09
CA LEU A 129 -3.16 -10.56 3.29
C LEU A 129 -2.60 -11.78 2.55
N SER A 130 -2.47 -12.92 3.22
CA SER A 130 -1.99 -14.17 2.62
C SER A 130 -2.81 -14.63 1.42
N GLN A 131 -4.12 -14.41 1.42
CA GLN A 131 -5.01 -14.75 0.30
C GLN A 131 -4.77 -13.81 -0.90
N VAL A 132 -4.60 -12.51 -0.64
CA VAL A 132 -4.28 -11.53 -1.70
C VAL A 132 -2.92 -11.87 -2.33
N LEU A 133 -1.89 -12.14 -1.52
CA LEU A 133 -0.57 -12.51 -2.03
C LEU A 133 -0.64 -13.80 -2.87
N THR A 134 -1.37 -14.81 -2.40
CA THR A 134 -1.56 -16.07 -3.15
C THR A 134 -2.20 -15.81 -4.53
N LEU A 135 -3.26 -14.98 -4.59
CA LEU A 135 -3.94 -14.63 -5.84
C LEU A 135 -2.99 -13.93 -6.81
N VAL A 136 -2.26 -12.94 -6.33
CA VAL A 136 -1.38 -12.12 -7.17
C VAL A 136 -0.15 -12.91 -7.63
N GLU A 137 0.44 -13.76 -6.76
CA GLU A 137 1.55 -14.63 -7.14
C GLU A 137 1.12 -15.70 -8.17
N ALA A 138 -0.10 -16.23 -8.07
CA ALA A 138 -0.65 -17.10 -9.10
C ALA A 138 -0.78 -16.36 -10.46
N PHE A 139 -1.19 -15.09 -10.44
CA PHE A 139 -1.24 -14.25 -11.63
C PHE A 139 0.17 -13.99 -12.21
N ARG A 140 1.15 -13.64 -11.36
CA ARG A 140 2.56 -13.45 -11.76
C ARG A 140 3.11 -14.71 -12.42
N LYS A 141 2.93 -15.86 -11.80
CA LYS A 141 3.40 -17.16 -12.33
C LYS A 141 2.77 -17.48 -13.69
N ARG A 142 1.49 -17.19 -13.86
CA ARG A 142 0.76 -17.44 -15.12
C ARG A 142 1.19 -16.51 -16.25
N THR A 143 1.44 -15.24 -15.94
CA THR A 143 1.66 -14.19 -16.96
C THR A 143 3.12 -13.81 -17.18
N GLY A 144 4.01 -14.16 -16.25
CA GLY A 144 5.41 -13.72 -16.26
C GLY A 144 5.59 -12.23 -15.94
N LYS A 145 4.51 -11.48 -15.65
CA LYS A 145 4.59 -10.04 -15.37
C LYS A 145 5.12 -9.77 -13.97
N ALA A 146 5.96 -8.75 -13.83
CA ALA A 146 6.33 -8.21 -12.52
C ALA A 146 5.13 -7.45 -11.94
N ILE A 147 4.66 -7.89 -10.76
CA ILE A 147 3.58 -7.22 -10.00
C ILE A 147 4.16 -6.80 -8.67
N TYR A 148 3.89 -5.57 -8.28
CA TYR A 148 4.31 -4.97 -7.03
C TYR A 148 3.14 -4.86 -6.06
N TYR A 149 3.45 -4.84 -4.78
CA TYR A 149 2.50 -4.62 -3.70
C TYR A 149 2.90 -3.35 -2.96
N ASN A 150 1.96 -2.45 -2.78
CA ASN A 150 2.11 -1.30 -1.89
C ASN A 150 1.21 -1.53 -0.68
N ILE A 151 1.79 -1.98 0.43
CA ILE A 151 1.07 -2.44 1.62
C ILE A 151 1.12 -1.35 2.68
N GLU A 152 -0.05 -0.78 3.03
CA GLU A 152 -0.17 0.17 4.13
C GLU A 152 -0.47 -0.56 5.44
N ILE A 153 0.42 -0.42 6.42
CA ILE A 153 0.11 -0.76 7.80
C ILE A 153 -0.71 0.39 8.39
N LYS A 154 -2.01 0.11 8.64
CA LYS A 154 -2.97 1.07 9.21
C LYS A 154 -2.74 1.19 10.70
N SER A 155 -1.81 2.06 11.07
CA SER A 155 -1.40 2.31 12.46
C SER A 155 -1.60 3.78 12.81
N ASP A 156 -2.09 4.01 14.03
CA ASP A 156 -2.21 5.33 14.68
C ASP A 156 -1.87 5.15 16.16
N GLU A 157 -0.96 5.96 16.68
CA GLU A 157 -0.52 5.91 18.09
C GLU A 157 -1.68 5.97 19.09
N LYS A 158 -2.76 6.69 18.74
CA LYS A 158 -3.96 6.81 19.58
C LYS A 158 -4.79 5.53 19.66
N GLU A 159 -4.57 4.62 18.74
CA GLU A 159 -5.33 3.38 18.58
C GLU A 159 -4.58 2.15 19.10
N TYR A 160 -3.35 2.32 19.63
CA TYR A 160 -2.53 1.23 20.16
C TYR A 160 -3.25 0.49 21.30
N GLY A 161 -3.48 -0.83 21.12
CA GLY A 161 -4.20 -1.69 22.07
C GLY A 161 -5.72 -1.51 22.09
N ILE A 162 -6.28 -0.65 21.22
CA ILE A 162 -7.73 -0.38 21.11
C ILE A 162 -8.29 -1.05 19.85
N SER A 163 -7.79 -0.65 18.68
CA SER A 163 -8.21 -1.16 17.37
C SER A 163 -7.06 -1.76 16.56
N GLN A 164 -5.91 -1.90 17.18
CA GLN A 164 -4.69 -2.49 16.63
C GLN A 164 -3.80 -3.03 17.78
N PRO A 165 -2.72 -3.79 17.47
CA PRO A 165 -1.76 -4.26 18.49
C PRO A 165 -1.21 -3.12 19.35
N LYS A 166 -0.75 -3.47 20.56
CA LYS A 166 -0.23 -2.48 21.52
C LYS A 166 1.06 -1.81 21.05
N THR A 167 1.79 -2.45 20.14
CA THR A 167 3.07 -1.94 19.65
C THR A 167 3.15 -2.10 18.11
N VAL A 168 3.92 -1.22 17.46
CA VAL A 168 4.19 -1.32 16.03
C VAL A 168 5.01 -2.57 15.69
N GLU A 169 5.83 -3.04 16.64
CA GLU A 169 6.63 -4.25 16.51
C GLU A 169 5.74 -5.48 16.30
N GLU A 170 4.72 -5.64 17.14
CA GLU A 170 3.79 -6.77 17.03
C GLU A 170 3.06 -6.77 15.69
N PHE A 171 2.56 -5.60 15.27
CA PHE A 171 1.88 -5.47 14.00
C PHE A 171 2.81 -5.76 12.82
N SER A 172 3.98 -5.11 12.83
CA SER A 172 4.98 -5.25 11.76
C SER A 172 5.50 -6.67 11.61
N GLN A 173 5.72 -7.39 12.75
CA GLN A 173 6.18 -8.78 12.72
C GLN A 173 5.19 -9.69 11.99
N LYS A 174 3.87 -9.56 12.30
CA LYS A 174 2.83 -10.35 11.64
C LYS A 174 2.79 -10.12 10.12
N VAL A 175 2.97 -8.87 9.68
CA VAL A 175 3.03 -8.53 8.25
C VAL A 175 4.32 -9.06 7.61
N ALA A 176 5.47 -8.89 8.27
CA ALA A 176 6.76 -9.36 7.79
C ALA A 176 6.81 -10.89 7.61
N ASP A 177 6.25 -11.65 8.57
CA ASP A 177 6.19 -13.11 8.52
C ASP A 177 5.44 -13.60 7.27
N ILE A 178 4.32 -12.96 6.93
CA ILE A 178 3.54 -13.31 5.73
C ILE A 178 4.30 -12.95 4.45
N ILE A 179 4.91 -11.76 4.39
CA ILE A 179 5.72 -11.33 3.24
C ILE A 179 6.86 -12.32 3.00
N GLN A 180 7.65 -12.63 4.05
CA GLN A 180 8.79 -13.54 3.96
C GLN A 180 8.41 -14.94 3.48
N ALA A 181 7.23 -15.42 3.88
CA ALA A 181 6.76 -16.75 3.52
C ALA A 181 6.27 -16.88 2.07
N GLN A 182 5.80 -15.78 1.45
CA GLN A 182 5.02 -15.88 0.22
C GLN A 182 5.55 -15.06 -0.97
N VAL A 183 6.33 -13.99 -0.75
CA VAL A 183 6.67 -13.04 -1.82
C VAL A 183 8.14 -12.67 -1.78
N ASP A 184 8.73 -12.47 -2.94
CA ASP A 184 10.04 -11.85 -3.06
C ASP A 184 9.94 -10.37 -2.66
N SER A 185 10.67 -10.00 -1.61
CA SER A 185 10.62 -8.67 -1.01
C SER A 185 10.96 -7.52 -1.97
N ARG A 186 11.65 -7.80 -3.08
CA ARG A 186 11.93 -6.81 -4.14
C ARG A 186 10.67 -6.21 -4.76
N TYR A 187 9.53 -6.86 -4.61
CA TYR A 187 8.25 -6.40 -5.14
C TYR A 187 7.37 -5.72 -4.09
N ILE A 188 7.90 -5.50 -2.88
CA ILE A 188 7.15 -4.91 -1.77
C ILE A 188 7.55 -3.45 -1.58
N ILE A 189 6.52 -2.62 -1.49
CA ILE A 189 6.54 -1.27 -0.94
C ILE A 189 5.76 -1.35 0.36
N LEU A 190 6.36 -0.94 1.46
CA LEU A 190 5.68 -0.81 2.75
C LEU A 190 5.44 0.65 3.04
N GLN A 191 4.20 1.03 3.26
CA GLN A 191 3.81 2.41 3.57
C GLN A 191 3.08 2.53 4.90
N SER A 192 3.18 3.68 5.53
CA SER A 192 2.39 4.05 6.71
C SER A 192 2.39 5.56 6.93
N PHE A 193 1.29 6.07 7.52
CA PHE A 193 1.24 7.40 8.13
C PHE A 193 1.90 7.43 9.50
N ASP A 194 1.95 6.29 10.20
CA ASP A 194 2.63 6.14 11.48
C ASP A 194 4.13 5.94 11.26
N PHE A 195 4.90 6.98 11.54
CA PHE A 195 6.35 6.94 11.36
C PHE A 195 7.06 5.99 12.33
N GLN A 196 6.44 5.56 13.41
CA GLN A 196 7.01 4.53 14.28
C GLN A 196 7.06 3.18 13.56
N VAL A 197 6.07 2.87 12.71
CA VAL A 197 6.10 1.69 11.82
C VAL A 197 7.31 1.76 10.90
N LEU A 198 7.49 2.88 10.19
CA LEU A 198 8.60 3.03 9.22
C LEU A 198 9.97 2.99 9.90
N LYS A 199 10.11 3.62 11.09
CA LYS A 199 11.35 3.55 11.90
C LYS A 199 11.67 2.13 12.33
N PHE A 200 10.65 1.38 12.76
CA PHE A 200 10.83 -0.01 13.18
C PHE A 200 11.23 -0.91 11.99
N TRP A 201 10.58 -0.73 10.83
CA TRP A 201 10.93 -1.45 9.61
C TRP A 201 12.34 -1.11 9.14
N HIS A 202 12.70 0.18 9.08
CA HIS A 202 14.05 0.63 8.70
C HIS A 202 15.11 -0.03 9.59
N LYS A 203 14.95 0.07 10.92
CA LYS A 203 15.85 -0.57 11.89
C LYS A 203 15.94 -2.09 11.68
N SER A 204 14.80 -2.75 11.48
CA SER A 204 14.74 -4.22 11.31
C SER A 204 15.40 -4.68 10.01
N ILE A 205 15.32 -3.89 8.93
CA ILE A 205 16.03 -4.15 7.66
C ILE A 205 17.54 -3.98 7.85
N VAL A 206 17.99 -2.90 8.49
CA VAL A 206 19.41 -2.65 8.77
C VAL A 206 20.00 -3.76 9.64
N GLU A 207 19.25 -4.23 10.65
CA GLU A 207 19.62 -5.35 11.53
C GLU A 207 19.44 -6.74 10.87
N LYS A 208 19.00 -6.79 9.61
CA LYS A 208 18.72 -8.03 8.85
C LYS A 208 17.69 -8.97 9.51
N ARG A 209 16.80 -8.42 10.33
CA ARG A 209 15.66 -9.15 10.91
C ARG A 209 14.49 -9.26 9.92
N PHE A 210 14.29 -8.21 9.13
CA PHE A 210 13.30 -8.19 8.07
C PHE A 210 13.95 -8.17 6.69
N PRO A 211 13.25 -8.66 5.65
CA PRO A 211 13.74 -8.59 4.29
C PRO A 211 13.79 -7.13 3.81
N PRO A 212 14.69 -6.78 2.89
CA PRO A 212 14.72 -5.45 2.30
C PRO A 212 13.45 -5.21 1.47
N VAL A 213 12.72 -4.15 1.81
CA VAL A 213 11.56 -3.64 1.08
C VAL A 213 11.73 -2.14 0.86
N LEU A 214 10.99 -1.54 -0.07
CA LEU A 214 10.96 -0.09 -0.22
C LEU A 214 10.06 0.51 0.87
N LEU A 215 10.56 1.52 1.58
CA LEU A 215 9.81 2.24 2.61
C LEU A 215 9.20 3.52 2.04
N SER A 216 7.88 3.65 2.14
CA SER A 216 7.12 4.78 1.64
C SER A 216 6.50 5.59 2.79
N ALA A 217 6.88 6.85 2.90
CA ALA A 217 6.35 7.75 3.92
C ALA A 217 5.05 8.41 3.44
N LEU A 218 3.90 8.00 4.01
CA LEU A 218 2.61 8.65 3.76
C LEU A 218 2.50 9.93 4.58
N VAL A 219 2.17 11.03 3.91
CA VAL A 219 1.93 12.32 4.56
C VAL A 219 0.78 13.08 3.88
N SER A 220 0.02 13.87 4.63
CA SER A 220 -1.03 14.71 4.04
C SER A 220 -0.46 16.02 3.48
N ARG A 221 0.24 16.80 4.30
CA ARG A 221 0.75 18.15 3.94
C ARG A 221 2.14 18.46 4.54
N LYS A 222 2.85 17.46 5.01
CA LYS A 222 4.21 17.63 5.56
C LYS A 222 5.21 17.77 4.42
N SER A 223 6.20 18.65 4.55
CA SER A 223 7.26 18.76 3.54
C SER A 223 8.22 17.57 3.58
N PRO A 224 8.94 17.27 2.49
CA PRO A 224 9.96 16.21 2.47
C PRO A 224 11.03 16.39 3.54
N GLU A 225 11.52 17.61 3.75
CA GLU A 225 12.56 17.92 4.74
C GLU A 225 12.10 17.58 6.16
N ASN A 226 10.86 17.97 6.51
CA ASN A 226 10.28 17.69 7.81
C ASN A 226 10.00 16.19 7.99
N THR A 227 9.65 15.51 6.89
CA THR A 227 9.45 14.06 6.87
C THR A 227 10.76 13.33 7.17
N ILE A 228 11.84 13.65 6.47
CA ILE A 228 13.16 13.07 6.69
C ILE A 228 13.65 13.35 8.12
N LYS A 229 13.51 14.61 8.57
CA LYS A 229 13.90 15.01 9.93
C LYS A 229 13.19 14.20 11.01
N GLU A 230 11.88 13.96 10.85
CA GLU A 230 11.09 13.22 11.83
C GLU A 230 11.34 11.71 11.76
N LEU A 231 11.54 11.16 10.57
CA LEU A 231 11.90 9.75 10.37
C LEU A 231 13.32 9.46 10.91
N GLY A 232 14.26 10.38 10.75
CA GLY A 232 15.68 10.19 11.06
C GLY A 232 16.44 9.44 9.95
N PHE A 233 15.80 9.18 8.81
CA PHE A 233 16.40 8.59 7.60
C PHE A 233 15.61 9.04 6.36
N SER A 234 16.21 8.92 5.16
CA SER A 234 15.55 9.18 3.89
C SER A 234 14.70 7.96 3.50
N PRO A 235 13.37 8.08 3.36
CA PRO A 235 12.56 6.98 2.84
C PRO A 235 12.86 6.77 1.34
N ASP A 236 12.54 5.59 0.80
CA ASP A 236 12.67 5.33 -0.64
C ASP A 236 11.61 6.09 -1.44
N ILE A 237 10.43 6.32 -0.84
CA ILE A 237 9.29 6.97 -1.46
C ILE A 237 8.70 8.02 -0.51
N PHE A 238 8.47 9.22 -1.04
CA PHE A 238 7.65 10.26 -0.43
C PHE A 238 6.27 10.24 -1.08
N SER A 239 5.25 9.88 -0.30
CA SER A 239 3.89 9.67 -0.79
C SER A 239 2.94 10.66 -0.10
N SER A 240 2.70 11.81 -0.73
CA SER A 240 1.87 12.88 -0.16
C SER A 240 0.54 13.06 -0.88
N SER A 241 -0.39 13.77 -0.23
CA SER A 241 -1.58 14.26 -0.94
C SER A 241 -1.16 15.00 -2.20
N PHE A 242 -1.76 14.66 -3.35
CA PHE A 242 -1.38 15.22 -4.64
C PHE A 242 -1.47 16.77 -4.69
N SER A 243 -2.40 17.36 -3.91
CA SER A 243 -2.54 18.81 -3.79
C SER A 243 -1.34 19.51 -3.15
N SER A 244 -0.44 18.75 -2.53
CA SER A 244 0.79 19.27 -1.89
C SER A 244 2.03 19.08 -2.78
N VAL A 245 1.89 18.43 -3.93
CA VAL A 245 3.00 18.16 -4.85
C VAL A 245 3.15 19.31 -5.86
N ASN A 246 4.38 19.82 -5.98
CA ASN A 246 4.78 20.83 -6.95
C ASN A 246 6.21 20.56 -7.42
N ALA A 247 6.70 21.35 -8.37
CA ALA A 247 8.04 21.19 -8.94
C ALA A 247 9.15 21.23 -7.89
N GLN A 248 9.03 22.08 -6.85
CA GLN A 248 10.04 22.20 -5.80
C GLN A 248 10.10 20.93 -4.92
N VAL A 249 8.93 20.34 -4.58
CA VAL A 249 8.84 19.08 -3.84
C VAL A 249 9.48 17.94 -4.64
N VAL A 250 9.15 17.84 -5.93
CA VAL A 250 9.70 16.79 -6.80
C VAL A 250 11.21 16.95 -6.94
N GLN A 251 11.69 18.16 -7.24
CA GLN A 251 13.12 18.45 -7.37
C GLN A 251 13.87 18.08 -6.09
N TYR A 252 13.41 18.53 -4.94
CA TYR A 252 14.05 18.23 -3.65
C TYR A 252 14.12 16.72 -3.39
N CYS A 253 13.02 16.01 -3.60
CA CYS A 253 12.99 14.56 -3.43
C CYS A 253 13.99 13.85 -4.35
N HIS A 254 14.03 14.24 -5.64
CA HIS A 254 14.96 13.65 -6.60
C HIS A 254 16.42 13.92 -6.28
N GLU A 255 16.77 15.14 -5.81
CA GLU A 255 18.11 15.47 -5.32
C GLU A 255 18.52 14.59 -4.14
N MET A 256 17.54 14.20 -3.31
CA MET A 256 17.74 13.28 -2.17
C MET A 256 17.58 11.80 -2.55
N GLN A 257 17.44 11.47 -3.85
CA GLN A 257 17.19 10.12 -4.37
C GLN A 257 15.91 9.46 -3.82
N ILE A 258 14.90 10.27 -3.49
CA ILE A 258 13.58 9.85 -3.00
C ILE A 258 12.58 9.93 -4.15
N LYS A 259 11.80 8.85 -4.39
CA LYS A 259 10.72 8.83 -5.36
C LYS A 259 9.50 9.59 -4.84
N VAL A 260 8.73 10.21 -5.74
CA VAL A 260 7.49 10.91 -5.39
C VAL A 260 6.29 10.17 -5.97
N VAL A 261 5.40 9.68 -5.08
CA VAL A 261 4.20 8.91 -5.46
C VAL A 261 2.97 9.50 -4.77
N PRO A 262 2.30 10.50 -5.37
CA PRO A 262 1.13 11.15 -4.79
C PRO A 262 -0.14 10.30 -4.79
N TRP A 263 -1.04 10.61 -3.84
CA TRP A 263 -2.35 10.00 -3.64
C TRP A 263 -3.42 11.04 -3.31
N THR A 264 -4.73 10.81 -3.48
CA THR A 264 -5.32 9.88 -4.43
C THR A 264 -5.74 10.70 -5.63
N VAL A 265 -5.27 10.35 -6.81
CA VAL A 265 -5.43 11.14 -8.04
C VAL A 265 -6.42 10.43 -8.95
N ASN A 266 -7.55 11.07 -9.22
CA ASN A 266 -8.66 10.42 -9.89
C ASN A 266 -9.05 11.06 -11.24
N GLU A 267 -8.67 12.32 -11.45
CA GLU A 267 -8.99 13.03 -12.68
C GLU A 267 -7.79 13.03 -13.66
N LEU A 268 -8.09 12.81 -14.93
CA LEU A 268 -7.06 12.71 -15.98
C LEU A 268 -6.18 13.96 -16.06
N ASP A 269 -6.77 15.14 -15.91
CA ASP A 269 -6.03 16.41 -15.95
C ASP A 269 -5.05 16.53 -14.78
N ASP A 270 -5.41 16.04 -13.59
CA ASP A 270 -4.52 16.06 -12.45
C ASP A 270 -3.42 15.00 -12.56
N MET A 271 -3.74 13.82 -13.13
CA MET A 271 -2.73 12.82 -13.47
C MET A 271 -1.71 13.38 -14.46
N GLN A 272 -2.18 14.03 -15.54
CA GLN A 272 -1.29 14.62 -16.55
C GLN A 272 -0.40 15.72 -15.95
N LYS A 273 -0.95 16.63 -15.16
CA LYS A 273 -0.16 17.67 -14.46
C LYS A 273 0.96 17.07 -13.59
N LEU A 274 0.68 16.00 -12.87
CA LEU A 274 1.68 15.32 -12.04
C LEU A 274 2.72 14.60 -12.89
N MET A 275 2.33 14.01 -14.01
CA MET A 275 3.25 13.44 -15.00
C MET A 275 4.18 14.51 -15.58
N ASP A 276 3.67 15.70 -15.89
CA ASP A 276 4.44 16.83 -16.37
C ASP A 276 5.41 17.38 -15.31
N LEU A 277 5.09 17.23 -14.03
CA LEU A 277 6.00 17.49 -12.90
C LEU A 277 7.05 16.39 -12.70
N ASN A 278 7.00 15.32 -13.49
CA ASN A 278 7.93 14.19 -13.43
C ASN A 278 7.91 13.42 -12.09
N VAL A 279 6.71 13.21 -11.49
CA VAL A 279 6.57 12.30 -10.36
C VAL A 279 6.89 10.85 -10.77
N ASP A 280 7.23 9.97 -9.80
CA ASP A 280 7.68 8.60 -10.06
C ASP A 280 6.53 7.57 -10.09
N GLY A 281 5.34 7.97 -9.69
CA GLY A 281 4.14 7.14 -9.71
C GLY A 281 2.92 7.91 -9.25
N ILE A 282 1.75 7.29 -9.38
CA ILE A 282 0.45 7.85 -8.98
C ILE A 282 -0.43 6.74 -8.39
N ILE A 283 -1.01 6.98 -7.21
CA ILE A 283 -2.02 6.12 -6.60
C ILE A 283 -3.41 6.65 -6.99
N THR A 284 -4.25 5.77 -7.61
CA THR A 284 -5.56 6.14 -8.15
C THR A 284 -6.66 5.15 -7.81
N ASP A 285 -7.89 5.65 -7.62
CA ASP A 285 -9.10 4.83 -7.48
C ASP A 285 -9.59 4.28 -8.82
N TYR A 286 -9.15 4.87 -9.96
CA TYR A 286 -9.65 4.58 -11.30
C TYR A 286 -8.56 4.04 -12.23
N PRO A 287 -8.22 2.74 -12.12
CA PRO A 287 -7.20 2.10 -12.96
C PRO A 287 -7.49 2.22 -14.46
N ASP A 288 -8.77 2.19 -14.86
CA ASP A 288 -9.19 2.35 -16.25
C ASP A 288 -8.78 3.70 -16.85
N ARG A 289 -8.99 4.80 -16.09
CA ARG A 289 -8.56 6.15 -16.50
C ARG A 289 -7.04 6.22 -16.61
N ALA A 290 -6.34 5.76 -15.57
CA ALA A 290 -4.88 5.81 -15.51
C ALA A 290 -4.22 5.09 -16.69
N LEU A 291 -4.74 3.93 -17.09
CA LEU A 291 -4.20 3.15 -18.21
C LEU A 291 -4.41 3.79 -19.57
N THR A 292 -5.28 4.82 -19.71
CA THR A 292 -5.38 5.62 -20.96
C THR A 292 -4.23 6.61 -21.11
N LEU A 293 -3.54 6.95 -20.02
CA LEU A 293 -2.39 7.86 -19.98
C LEU A 293 -1.05 7.12 -20.01
N SER A 294 -1.03 5.85 -20.43
CA SER A 294 0.19 5.04 -20.41
C SER A 294 1.37 5.86 -20.95
N LYS A 295 2.45 5.97 -20.14
CA LYS A 295 3.73 6.50 -20.62
C LYS A 295 4.17 5.61 -21.79
N PRO A 296 4.62 6.21 -22.91
CA PRO A 296 5.17 5.49 -24.03
C PRO A 296 6.40 4.67 -23.64
#